data_783c0afe8589a12080c5869c7e392912
#
_entry.id   783c0afe8589a12080c5869c7e392912
#
_cell.length_a   1.000
_cell.length_b   1.000
_cell.length_c   1.000
_cell.angle_alpha   90.00
_cell.angle_beta   90.00
_cell.angle_gamma   90.00
#
_symmetry.space_group_name_H-M   'P 1'
#
loop_
_entity.id
_entity.type
_entity.pdbx_description
1 polymer ?
#
loop_
_entity_poly.entity_id
_entity_poly.type
_entity_poly.pdbx_seq_one_letter_code
_entity_poly.pdbx_strand_id
1 'polypeptide(L)'
;SGKSTLAFDILFNEGQRRYLESLNAYARSIVQPAGRPEVDAVYGIPPTVAIEQRLSRGGRKSTVGTTTEVWHFLRLLYVKLGTQHCVNDNAAVAPQTPDSIAAQLMKNFKGQHIGLLAPLVMNRKGVYTELADWARPRGYTHLRVDGNFLPTQGFPRIDRFKEHTVELPVASLKISADQEKQLREALAKTLELGKGVVHVLSDLDGLQEAMQAAANAGATTGATTGATSSTSANQASIPQTSHIGKLHVFSTLRACPLCSTSYNELDPRLFSYNSKHGWCPECVGTGVQLTKDQRKVFDDSVRDDDQKGREQSFAEPEIEDLIEQVCPHCEGTRLNPTARHVKFTAQHLPITDIASMSVTDVRKWVQSLAKANELTQREQDIARDLLPEIESRLEFLEEVGLGYLTLDRGAPTLSGGEAQRIRLAAQLGSNLQGVCYVLDEPTIGLHARDNQILLNALKKLGDKGNTLVVVEHDEDTIRRAD
;
A
#
# COMPACT_ATOMS: atom_id res chain seq x y z
N SER A 1 34.53 20.17 -13.79
CA SER A 1 35.30 19.23 -14.59
C SER A 1 34.56 18.61 -15.79
N GLY A 2 33.28 18.82 -15.99
CA GLY A 2 32.48 18.30 -17.13
C GLY A 2 32.15 16.81 -17.11
N LYS A 3 32.73 16.00 -16.21
CA LYS A 3 32.44 14.54 -16.12
C LYS A 3 30.99 14.24 -15.82
N SER A 4 30.44 14.85 -14.78
CA SER A 4 29.04 14.69 -14.39
C SER A 4 28.10 15.23 -15.47
N THR A 5 28.45 16.36 -16.12
CA THR A 5 27.70 16.88 -17.26
C THR A 5 27.65 15.88 -18.42
N LEU A 6 28.77 15.27 -18.78
CA LEU A 6 28.78 14.25 -19.83
C LEU A 6 27.92 13.05 -19.45
N ALA A 7 28.04 12.56 -18.22
CA ALA A 7 27.37 11.35 -17.78
C ALA A 7 25.84 11.56 -17.58
N PHE A 8 25.44 12.65 -16.93
CA PHE A 8 24.03 12.88 -16.57
C PHE A 8 23.30 13.79 -17.55
N ASP A 9 23.86 14.96 -17.90
CA ASP A 9 23.16 15.90 -18.76
C ASP A 9 23.12 15.45 -20.22
N ILE A 10 24.11 14.65 -20.67
CA ILE A 10 24.16 14.16 -22.05
C ILE A 10 23.72 12.70 -22.14
N LEU A 11 24.50 11.75 -21.60
CA LEU A 11 24.26 10.33 -21.80
C LEU A 11 22.96 9.85 -21.17
N PHE A 12 22.73 10.20 -19.90
CA PHE A 12 21.51 9.80 -19.21
C PHE A 12 20.27 10.45 -19.83
N ASN A 13 20.27 11.75 -20.06
CA ASN A 13 19.13 12.45 -20.63
C ASN A 13 18.78 11.98 -22.04
N GLU A 14 19.77 11.71 -22.89
CA GLU A 14 19.54 11.17 -24.24
C GLU A 14 19.02 9.74 -24.20
N GLY A 15 19.54 8.89 -23.32
CA GLY A 15 19.06 7.52 -23.15
C GLY A 15 17.62 7.48 -22.62
N GLN A 16 17.27 8.33 -21.66
CA GLN A 16 15.90 8.51 -21.17
C GLN A 16 14.98 9.01 -22.29
N ARG A 17 15.38 10.03 -23.04
CA ARG A 17 14.58 10.58 -24.14
C ARG A 17 14.24 9.51 -25.17
N ARG A 18 15.21 8.72 -25.61
CA ARG A 18 15.02 7.64 -26.58
C ARG A 18 14.11 6.53 -26.05
N TYR A 19 14.29 6.16 -24.79
CA TYR A 19 13.40 5.19 -24.15
C TYR A 19 11.96 5.69 -24.13
N LEU A 20 11.75 6.94 -23.72
CA LEU A 20 10.41 7.56 -23.68
C LEU A 20 9.80 7.69 -25.08
N GLU A 21 10.58 7.95 -26.13
CA GLU A 21 10.08 7.98 -27.51
C GLU A 21 9.61 6.61 -27.99
N SER A 22 10.17 5.51 -27.46
CA SER A 22 9.74 4.15 -27.78
C SER A 22 8.41 3.75 -27.11
N LEU A 23 7.98 4.48 -26.10
CA LEU A 23 6.71 4.22 -25.39
C LEU A 23 5.51 4.73 -26.19
N ASN A 24 4.34 4.17 -25.89
CA ASN A 24 3.09 4.65 -26.48
C ASN A 24 2.74 6.09 -26.03
N ALA A 25 1.84 6.76 -26.74
CA ALA A 25 1.49 8.16 -26.48
C ALA A 25 0.95 8.40 -25.07
N TYR A 26 0.24 7.42 -24.50
CA TYR A 26 -0.29 7.49 -23.14
C TYR A 26 0.84 7.47 -22.09
N ALA A 27 1.78 6.54 -22.20
CA ALA A 27 2.92 6.46 -21.30
C ALA A 27 3.81 7.71 -21.39
N ARG A 28 4.01 8.25 -22.59
CA ARG A 28 4.74 9.53 -22.79
C ARG A 28 4.08 10.73 -22.12
N SER A 29 2.75 10.77 -22.03
CA SER A 29 2.03 11.88 -21.39
C SER A 29 2.18 11.90 -19.87
N ILE A 30 2.59 10.78 -19.27
CA ILE A 30 2.73 10.61 -17.82
C ILE A 30 4.12 11.05 -17.32
N VAL A 31 5.16 10.91 -18.18
CA VAL A 31 6.54 11.20 -17.84
C VAL A 31 6.98 12.50 -18.51
N GLN A 32 7.53 13.45 -17.74
CA GLN A 32 8.13 14.66 -18.33
C GLN A 32 9.38 14.26 -19.10
N PRO A 33 9.47 14.53 -20.42
CA PRO A 33 10.68 14.24 -21.17
C PRO A 33 11.84 15.09 -20.66
N ALA A 34 13.01 14.46 -20.50
CA ALA A 34 14.25 15.21 -20.30
C ALA A 34 14.49 16.14 -21.49
N GLY A 35 15.01 17.33 -21.23
CA GLY A 35 15.40 18.26 -22.29
C GLY A 35 16.39 17.62 -23.26
N ARG A 36 16.32 18.01 -24.54
CA ARG A 36 17.31 17.54 -25.51
C ARG A 36 18.67 18.13 -25.16
N PRO A 37 19.72 17.27 -24.98
CA PRO A 37 21.05 17.78 -24.71
C PRO A 37 21.57 18.61 -25.89
N GLU A 38 22.35 19.65 -25.60
CA GLU A 38 22.99 20.51 -26.62
C GLU A 38 24.21 19.82 -27.22
N VAL A 39 23.98 18.79 -28.05
CA VAL A 39 25.00 18.03 -28.74
C VAL A 39 24.55 17.76 -30.18
N ASP A 40 25.51 17.63 -31.11
CA ASP A 40 25.23 17.39 -32.53
C ASP A 40 24.52 16.03 -32.73
N ALA A 41 25.06 14.96 -32.16
CA ALA A 41 24.46 13.63 -32.21
C ALA A 41 25.04 12.71 -31.14
N VAL A 42 24.23 11.77 -30.68
CA VAL A 42 24.61 10.67 -29.78
C VAL A 42 24.08 9.37 -30.37
N TYR A 43 24.89 8.33 -30.52
CA TYR A 43 24.47 7.05 -31.10
C TYR A 43 24.75 5.89 -30.16
N GLY A 44 23.94 4.82 -30.27
CA GLY A 44 24.20 3.55 -29.60
C GLY A 44 23.91 3.53 -28.07
N ILE A 45 23.18 4.51 -27.53
CA ILE A 45 22.84 4.53 -26.11
C ILE A 45 21.61 3.65 -25.89
N PRO A 46 21.73 2.60 -25.02
CA PRO A 46 20.60 1.80 -24.59
C PRO A 46 19.74 2.58 -23.55
N PRO A 47 18.61 2.00 -23.07
CA PRO A 47 17.87 2.55 -21.94
C PRO A 47 18.81 2.83 -20.77
N THR A 48 18.68 4.01 -20.15
CA THR A 48 19.60 4.47 -19.10
C THR A 48 18.92 4.59 -17.75
N VAL A 49 19.64 4.26 -16.69
CA VAL A 49 19.22 4.41 -15.28
C VAL A 49 20.33 5.18 -14.56
N ALA A 50 19.96 6.30 -13.93
CA ALA A 50 20.87 7.07 -13.09
C ALA A 50 20.82 6.62 -11.64
N ILE A 51 21.97 6.44 -11.02
CA ILE A 51 22.14 6.17 -9.59
C ILE A 51 22.94 7.33 -9.00
N GLU A 52 22.22 8.44 -8.80
CA GLU A 52 22.81 9.68 -8.27
C GLU A 52 22.91 9.65 -6.74
N GLN A 53 23.92 10.37 -6.23
CA GLN A 53 24.05 10.67 -4.81
C GLN A 53 23.01 11.68 -4.32
N ARG A 54 22.52 12.52 -5.24
CA ARG A 54 21.50 13.52 -4.87
C ARG A 54 20.28 12.82 -4.30
N LEU A 55 20.12 13.05 -3.02
CA LEU A 55 18.93 12.74 -2.26
C LEU A 55 17.75 13.51 -2.84
N SER A 56 17.01 12.95 -3.75
CA SER A 56 15.57 13.07 -3.54
C SER A 56 15.38 12.41 -2.18
N ARG A 57 15.27 13.20 -1.12
CA ARG A 57 15.00 12.68 0.22
C ARG A 57 13.77 11.81 0.07
N GLY A 58 13.98 10.49 0.04
CA GLY A 58 12.88 9.55 -0.03
C GLY A 58 11.92 9.91 1.11
N GLY A 59 10.63 9.90 0.85
CA GLY A 59 9.66 10.25 1.87
C GLY A 59 9.83 9.41 3.12
N ARG A 60 9.26 9.85 4.24
CA ARG A 60 9.38 9.15 5.54
C ARG A 60 8.74 7.76 5.53
N LYS A 61 7.85 7.50 4.59
CA LYS A 61 7.24 6.17 4.37
C LYS A 61 8.15 5.23 3.58
N SER A 62 9.19 5.76 2.92
CA SER A 62 10.21 4.96 2.25
C SER A 62 11.21 4.40 3.25
N THR A 63 11.48 3.10 3.16
CA THR A 63 12.43 2.38 4.01
C THR A 63 13.37 1.55 3.15
N VAL A 64 14.42 0.98 3.75
CA VAL A 64 15.30 0.02 3.07
C VAL A 64 14.48 -1.09 2.44
N GLY A 65 13.56 -1.69 3.20
CA GLY A 65 12.72 -2.80 2.73
C GLY A 65 11.79 -2.42 1.59
N THR A 66 11.21 -1.20 1.60
CA THR A 66 10.31 -0.76 0.52
C THR A 66 11.07 -0.39 -0.75
N THR A 67 12.24 0.24 -0.62
CA THR A 67 13.06 0.67 -1.76
C THR A 67 13.67 -0.52 -2.51
N THR A 68 13.99 -1.60 -1.79
CA THR A 68 14.56 -2.83 -2.36
C THR A 68 13.50 -3.88 -2.74
N GLU A 69 12.23 -3.56 -2.59
CA GLU A 69 11.08 -4.46 -2.80
C GLU A 69 11.03 -5.68 -1.85
N VAL A 70 11.99 -5.85 -0.95
CA VAL A 70 11.96 -6.93 0.07
C VAL A 70 10.64 -6.88 0.85
N TRP A 71 10.19 -5.68 1.22
CA TRP A 71 8.92 -5.47 1.92
C TRP A 71 7.70 -5.96 1.12
N HIS A 72 7.73 -5.82 -0.21
CA HIS A 72 6.66 -6.30 -1.07
C HIS A 72 6.49 -7.82 -0.95
N PHE A 73 7.59 -8.57 -1.05
CA PHE A 73 7.58 -10.03 -0.94
C PHE A 73 7.27 -10.52 0.48
N LEU A 74 7.78 -9.84 1.51
CA LEU A 74 7.45 -10.13 2.91
C LEU A 74 5.95 -9.96 3.17
N ARG A 75 5.32 -8.89 2.67
CA ARG A 75 3.87 -8.71 2.78
C ARG A 75 3.09 -9.87 2.15
N LEU A 76 3.50 -10.31 0.95
CA LEU A 76 2.88 -11.48 0.29
C LEU A 76 3.06 -12.75 1.11
N LEU A 77 4.24 -12.96 1.67
CA LEU A 77 4.55 -14.10 2.54
C LEU A 77 3.63 -14.10 3.77
N TYR A 78 3.47 -12.96 4.45
CA TYR A 78 2.61 -12.83 5.63
C TYR A 78 1.12 -12.93 5.32
N VAL A 79 0.67 -12.51 4.15
CA VAL A 79 -0.72 -12.74 3.71
C VAL A 79 -1.01 -14.22 3.50
N LYS A 80 -0.04 -14.97 2.98
CA LYS A 80 -0.20 -16.39 2.65
C LYS A 80 0.05 -17.34 3.81
N LEU A 81 1.05 -17.04 4.65
CA LEU A 81 1.56 -17.91 5.71
C LEU A 81 1.42 -17.30 7.12
N GLY A 82 0.85 -16.11 7.24
CA GLY A 82 0.62 -15.44 8.51
C GLY A 82 -0.73 -15.82 9.13
N THR A 83 -0.75 -15.86 10.45
CA THR A 83 -1.96 -16.03 11.26
C THR A 83 -2.28 -14.75 11.99
N GLN A 84 -3.51 -14.24 11.80
CA GLN A 84 -4.01 -13.12 12.59
C GLN A 84 -4.15 -13.51 14.05
N HIS A 85 -3.65 -12.69 14.95
CA HIS A 85 -3.92 -12.77 16.37
C HIS A 85 -4.79 -11.59 16.80
N CYS A 86 -5.56 -11.80 17.85
CA CYS A 86 -6.44 -10.78 18.39
C CYS A 86 -5.63 -9.62 19.01
N VAL A 87 -6.03 -8.39 18.73
CA VAL A 87 -5.38 -7.20 19.28
C VAL A 87 -5.59 -7.03 20.78
N ASN A 88 -6.65 -7.64 21.34
CA ASN A 88 -7.04 -7.48 22.75
C ASN A 88 -6.41 -8.55 23.66
N ASP A 89 -6.32 -9.79 23.18
CA ASP A 89 -5.95 -10.94 24.02
C ASP A 89 -4.89 -11.84 23.38
N ASN A 90 -4.45 -11.49 22.16
CA ASN A 90 -3.41 -12.20 21.41
C ASN A 90 -3.75 -13.66 21.04
N ALA A 91 -5.02 -14.08 21.18
CA ALA A 91 -5.46 -15.39 20.73
C ALA A 91 -5.47 -15.48 19.20
N ALA A 92 -5.12 -16.64 18.66
CA ALA A 92 -5.21 -16.89 17.22
C ALA A 92 -6.66 -16.81 16.74
N VAL A 93 -6.89 -16.08 15.65
CA VAL A 93 -8.21 -15.90 15.06
C VAL A 93 -8.65 -17.18 14.35
N ALA A 94 -9.87 -17.62 14.65
CA ALA A 94 -10.47 -18.85 14.15
C ALA A 94 -11.84 -18.60 13.48
N PRO A 95 -12.39 -19.54 12.71
CA PRO A 95 -13.75 -19.47 12.19
C PRO A 95 -14.79 -19.34 13.31
N GLN A 96 -15.88 -18.59 13.06
CA GLN A 96 -16.99 -18.38 13.97
C GLN A 96 -18.29 -18.86 13.31
N THR A 97 -19.24 -19.42 14.10
CA THR A 97 -20.53 -19.88 13.57
C THR A 97 -21.52 -18.73 13.40
N PRO A 98 -22.47 -18.79 12.43
CA PRO A 98 -23.55 -17.82 12.31
C PRO A 98 -24.40 -17.70 13.58
N ASP A 99 -24.60 -18.82 14.30
CA ASP A 99 -25.34 -18.84 15.58
C ASP A 99 -24.62 -18.03 16.67
N SER A 100 -23.29 -18.11 16.73
CA SER A 100 -22.48 -17.29 17.63
C SER A 100 -22.61 -15.81 17.31
N ILE A 101 -22.59 -15.46 16.02
CA ILE A 101 -22.79 -14.05 15.59
C ILE A 101 -24.18 -13.58 15.99
N ALA A 102 -25.24 -14.38 15.72
CA ALA A 102 -26.61 -14.02 16.11
C ALA A 102 -26.73 -13.80 17.62
N ALA A 103 -26.15 -14.67 18.43
CA ALA A 103 -26.15 -14.53 19.90
C ALA A 103 -25.43 -13.24 20.36
N GLN A 104 -24.31 -12.89 19.73
CA GLN A 104 -23.60 -11.64 20.01
C GLN A 104 -24.42 -10.41 19.63
N LEU A 105 -25.09 -10.42 18.47
CA LEU A 105 -25.97 -9.32 18.06
C LEU A 105 -27.13 -9.15 19.02
N MET A 106 -27.77 -10.24 19.44
CA MET A 106 -28.83 -10.23 20.44
C MET A 106 -28.37 -9.70 21.80
N LYS A 107 -27.15 -9.98 22.19
CA LYS A 107 -26.58 -9.51 23.47
C LYS A 107 -26.16 -8.04 23.40
N ASN A 108 -25.42 -7.65 22.37
CA ASN A 108 -24.74 -6.36 22.31
C ASN A 108 -25.65 -5.22 21.84
N PHE A 109 -26.68 -5.50 21.04
CA PHE A 109 -27.54 -4.51 20.42
C PHE A 109 -29.02 -4.65 20.89
N LYS A 110 -29.28 -5.30 22.03
CA LYS A 110 -30.61 -5.49 22.56
C LYS A 110 -31.38 -4.19 22.64
N GLY A 111 -32.55 -4.13 22.01
CA GLY A 111 -33.43 -2.95 21.99
C GLY A 111 -33.02 -1.89 20.96
N GLN A 112 -31.89 -1.99 20.35
CA GLN A 112 -31.40 -1.05 19.32
C GLN A 112 -31.91 -1.43 17.93
N HIS A 113 -31.99 -0.43 17.05
CA HIS A 113 -32.20 -0.63 15.62
C HIS A 113 -30.85 -0.72 14.94
N ILE A 114 -30.62 -1.78 14.15
CA ILE A 114 -29.37 -2.00 13.43
C ILE A 114 -29.61 -2.25 11.95
N GLY A 115 -28.61 -1.92 11.14
CA GLY A 115 -28.54 -2.27 9.71
C GLY A 115 -27.55 -3.41 9.48
N LEU A 116 -27.94 -4.41 8.69
CA LEU A 116 -27.05 -5.47 8.23
C LEU A 116 -26.60 -5.16 6.80
N LEU A 117 -25.31 -5.08 6.61
CA LEU A 117 -24.67 -4.74 5.33
C LEU A 117 -23.78 -5.90 4.88
N ALA A 118 -23.89 -6.29 3.61
CA ALA A 118 -22.99 -7.25 3.01
C ALA A 118 -21.84 -6.52 2.30
N PRO A 119 -20.58 -6.69 2.71
CA PRO A 119 -19.44 -6.11 2.00
C PRO A 119 -19.25 -6.83 0.66
N LEU A 120 -19.46 -6.12 -0.46
CA LEU A 120 -19.29 -6.64 -1.81
C LEU A 120 -17.89 -6.34 -2.34
N VAL A 121 -17.35 -5.19 -2.00
CA VAL A 121 -16.00 -4.75 -2.37
C VAL A 121 -15.34 -4.12 -1.14
N MET A 122 -14.09 -4.48 -0.89
CA MET A 122 -13.31 -3.96 0.22
C MET A 122 -12.04 -3.31 -0.30
N ASN A 123 -11.94 -1.99 -0.15
CA ASN A 123 -10.75 -1.20 -0.47
C ASN A 123 -10.15 -1.51 -1.87
N ARG A 124 -10.97 -1.47 -2.91
CA ARG A 124 -10.53 -1.70 -4.30
C ARG A 124 -10.91 -0.54 -5.19
N LYS A 125 -10.05 -0.24 -6.16
CA LYS A 125 -10.28 0.78 -7.20
C LYS A 125 -11.33 0.30 -8.20
N GLY A 126 -12.23 1.18 -8.63
CA GLY A 126 -13.28 0.86 -9.62
C GLY A 126 -14.44 1.85 -9.62
N VAL A 127 -15.32 1.74 -10.59
CA VAL A 127 -16.51 2.63 -10.75
C VAL A 127 -17.81 2.04 -10.20
N TYR A 128 -17.89 0.73 -10.08
CA TYR A 128 -18.97 -0.07 -9.48
C TYR A 128 -20.40 0.21 -9.93
N THR A 129 -20.60 0.83 -11.09
CA THR A 129 -21.92 1.02 -11.70
C THR A 129 -22.61 -0.30 -11.98
N GLU A 130 -21.86 -1.33 -12.36
CA GLU A 130 -22.37 -2.69 -12.59
C GLU A 130 -22.98 -3.31 -11.32
N LEU A 131 -22.41 -3.00 -10.13
CA LEU A 131 -22.99 -3.46 -8.87
C LEU A 131 -24.32 -2.77 -8.56
N ALA A 132 -24.47 -1.48 -8.87
CA ALA A 132 -25.71 -0.77 -8.73
C ALA A 132 -26.78 -1.32 -9.69
N ASP A 133 -26.39 -1.60 -10.93
CA ASP A 133 -27.28 -2.21 -11.94
C ASP A 133 -27.69 -3.64 -11.58
N TRP A 134 -26.81 -4.40 -10.92
CA TRP A 134 -27.10 -5.72 -10.40
C TRP A 134 -28.03 -5.68 -9.17
N ALA A 135 -27.85 -4.69 -8.28
CA ALA A 135 -28.60 -4.56 -7.03
C ALA A 135 -30.05 -4.07 -7.25
N ARG A 136 -30.25 -3.14 -8.19
CA ARG A 136 -31.56 -2.48 -8.46
C ARG A 136 -32.69 -3.47 -8.77
N PRO A 137 -32.58 -4.40 -9.74
CA PRO A 137 -33.65 -5.35 -10.06
C PRO A 137 -33.93 -6.34 -8.93
N ARG A 138 -33.03 -6.46 -7.95
CA ARG A 138 -33.19 -7.29 -6.74
C ARG A 138 -33.84 -6.55 -5.58
N GLY A 139 -34.30 -5.31 -5.81
CA GLY A 139 -35.02 -4.52 -4.82
C GLY A 139 -34.12 -3.71 -3.87
N TYR A 140 -32.83 -3.66 -4.11
CA TYR A 140 -31.93 -2.83 -3.30
C TYR A 140 -31.90 -1.41 -3.83
N THR A 141 -32.34 -0.47 -3.03
CA THR A 141 -32.48 0.94 -3.42
C THR A 141 -31.18 1.74 -3.29
N HIS A 142 -30.26 1.30 -2.43
CA HIS A 142 -29.02 1.99 -2.14
C HIS A 142 -27.85 1.01 -2.06
N LEU A 143 -26.64 1.51 -2.35
CA LEU A 143 -25.35 0.95 -1.94
C LEU A 143 -24.70 1.92 -0.96
N ARG A 144 -23.98 1.40 0.02
CA ARG A 144 -23.16 2.22 0.92
C ARG A 144 -21.72 2.20 0.40
N VAL A 145 -21.23 3.36 -0.06
CA VAL A 145 -19.88 3.52 -0.62
C VAL A 145 -19.11 4.45 0.30
N ASP A 146 -18.00 3.96 0.86
CA ASP A 146 -17.14 4.70 1.79
C ASP A 146 -17.91 5.37 2.93
N GLY A 147 -18.94 4.67 3.43
CA GLY A 147 -19.82 5.17 4.48
C GLY A 147 -21.02 5.99 3.99
N ASN A 148 -21.07 6.38 2.74
CA ASN A 148 -22.18 7.17 2.19
C ASN A 148 -23.21 6.29 1.47
N PHE A 149 -24.49 6.47 1.76
CA PHE A 149 -25.58 5.77 1.08
C PHE A 149 -25.90 6.45 -0.25
N LEU A 150 -25.61 5.75 -1.36
CA LEU A 150 -25.82 6.22 -2.71
C LEU A 150 -26.99 5.46 -3.37
N PRO A 151 -27.90 6.13 -4.08
CA PRO A 151 -29.03 5.46 -4.73
C PRO A 151 -28.52 4.55 -5.88
N THR A 152 -29.13 3.38 -6.04
CA THR A 152 -28.84 2.47 -7.15
C THR A 152 -29.44 2.96 -8.47
N GLN A 153 -30.50 3.77 -8.39
CA GLN A 153 -31.07 4.45 -9.56
C GLN A 153 -30.29 5.74 -9.81
N GLY A 154 -29.71 5.89 -11.00
CA GLY A 154 -28.86 7.04 -11.31
C GLY A 154 -27.58 7.05 -10.47
N PHE A 155 -27.00 5.89 -10.25
CA PHE A 155 -25.79 5.75 -9.41
C PHE A 155 -24.72 6.76 -9.82
N PRO A 156 -24.22 7.60 -8.88
CA PRO A 156 -23.28 8.65 -9.22
C PRO A 156 -21.94 8.06 -9.63
N ARG A 157 -21.22 8.78 -10.49
CA ARG A 157 -19.84 8.40 -10.83
C ARG A 157 -18.96 8.61 -9.61
N ILE A 158 -18.37 7.53 -9.15
CA ILE A 158 -17.33 7.55 -8.13
C ILE A 158 -15.95 7.52 -8.79
N ASP A 159 -14.94 7.96 -8.06
CA ASP A 159 -13.59 8.05 -8.58
C ASP A 159 -12.97 6.66 -8.78
N ARG A 160 -12.75 6.27 -10.04
CA ARG A 160 -12.18 4.96 -10.39
C ARG A 160 -10.75 4.73 -9.88
N PHE A 161 -10.06 5.77 -9.49
CA PHE A 161 -8.66 5.71 -9.04
C PHE A 161 -8.51 5.60 -7.52
N LYS A 162 -9.60 5.89 -6.79
CA LYS A 162 -9.66 5.70 -5.33
C LYS A 162 -10.03 4.27 -4.97
N GLU A 163 -9.54 3.85 -3.82
CA GLU A 163 -9.97 2.61 -3.20
C GLU A 163 -11.32 2.84 -2.53
N HIS A 164 -12.31 2.06 -2.92
CA HIS A 164 -13.67 2.12 -2.39
C HIS A 164 -14.04 0.85 -1.63
N THR A 165 -14.79 1.03 -0.57
CA THR A 165 -15.52 -0.04 0.10
C THR A 165 -16.99 0.09 -0.27
N VAL A 166 -17.53 -0.95 -0.93
CA VAL A 166 -18.93 -1.00 -1.36
C VAL A 166 -19.67 -2.06 -0.57
N GLU A 167 -20.69 -1.65 0.13
CA GLU A 167 -21.53 -2.49 0.98
C GLU A 167 -22.98 -2.46 0.50
N LEU A 168 -23.62 -3.62 0.54
CA LEU A 168 -25.03 -3.76 0.19
C LEU A 168 -25.87 -3.75 1.47
N PRO A 169 -26.77 -2.79 1.68
CA PRO A 169 -27.74 -2.83 2.77
C PRO A 169 -28.77 -3.95 2.55
N VAL A 170 -28.70 -5.00 3.36
CA VAL A 170 -29.54 -6.21 3.19
C VAL A 170 -30.80 -6.14 4.06
N ALA A 171 -30.64 -5.71 5.29
CA ALA A 171 -31.76 -5.64 6.24
C ALA A 171 -31.56 -4.51 7.26
N SER A 172 -32.67 -3.99 7.77
CA SER A 172 -32.75 -3.04 8.88
C SER A 172 -33.81 -3.53 9.85
N LEU A 173 -33.40 -3.81 11.10
CA LEU A 173 -34.31 -4.43 12.08
C LEU A 173 -33.96 -4.02 13.51
N LYS A 174 -35.00 -4.04 14.40
CA LYS A 174 -34.80 -3.85 15.82
C LYS A 174 -34.44 -5.16 16.48
N ILE A 175 -33.45 -5.14 17.34
CA ILE A 175 -32.99 -6.35 18.04
C ILE A 175 -33.87 -6.60 19.27
N SER A 176 -34.74 -7.61 19.17
CA SER A 176 -35.59 -8.07 20.25
C SER A 176 -35.79 -9.60 20.21
N ALA A 177 -36.16 -10.20 21.32
CA ALA A 177 -36.36 -11.66 21.40
C ALA A 177 -37.40 -12.16 20.39
N ASP A 178 -38.44 -11.37 20.15
CA ASP A 178 -39.53 -11.71 19.22
C ASP A 178 -39.10 -11.70 17.76
N GLN A 179 -38.02 -11.02 17.45
CA GLN A 179 -37.48 -10.89 16.08
C GLN A 179 -36.24 -11.75 15.83
N GLU A 180 -35.89 -12.66 16.74
CA GLU A 180 -34.69 -13.53 16.58
C GLU A 180 -34.71 -14.32 15.27
N LYS A 181 -35.85 -14.90 14.88
CA LYS A 181 -36.00 -15.66 13.64
C LYS A 181 -35.70 -14.77 12.42
N GLN A 182 -36.26 -13.58 12.39
CA GLN A 182 -36.04 -12.61 11.33
C GLN A 182 -34.58 -12.15 11.27
N LEU A 183 -33.93 -11.94 12.44
CA LEU A 183 -32.50 -11.64 12.51
C LEU A 183 -31.66 -12.78 11.90
N ARG A 184 -31.94 -14.04 12.24
CA ARG A 184 -31.19 -15.19 11.73
C ARG A 184 -31.34 -15.34 10.21
N GLU A 185 -32.53 -15.16 9.67
CA GLU A 185 -32.79 -15.20 8.22
C GLU A 185 -32.07 -14.06 7.50
N ALA A 186 -32.14 -12.83 8.02
CA ALA A 186 -31.43 -11.68 7.47
C ALA A 186 -29.91 -11.83 7.56
N LEU A 187 -29.41 -12.36 8.69
CA LEU A 187 -28.00 -12.64 8.89
C LEU A 187 -27.48 -13.69 7.91
N ALA A 188 -28.19 -14.81 7.72
CA ALA A 188 -27.82 -15.85 6.78
C ALA A 188 -27.71 -15.30 5.34
N LYS A 189 -28.71 -14.51 4.92
CA LYS A 189 -28.68 -13.85 3.60
C LYS A 189 -27.52 -12.86 3.46
N THR A 190 -27.25 -12.10 4.52
CA THR A 190 -26.16 -11.11 4.51
C THR A 190 -24.79 -11.80 4.45
N LEU A 191 -24.60 -12.88 5.22
CA LEU A 191 -23.38 -13.68 5.21
C LEU A 191 -23.14 -14.37 3.86
N GLU A 192 -24.21 -14.84 3.20
CA GLU A 192 -24.13 -15.42 1.86
C GLU A 192 -23.62 -14.38 0.84
N LEU A 193 -24.23 -13.20 0.79
CA LEU A 193 -23.86 -12.09 -0.11
C LEU A 193 -22.48 -11.52 0.23
N GLY A 194 -22.14 -11.40 1.50
CA GLY A 194 -20.86 -10.91 2.01
C GLY A 194 -19.78 -11.98 2.11
N LYS A 195 -20.02 -13.18 1.54
CA LYS A 195 -19.05 -14.31 1.54
C LYS A 195 -18.50 -14.62 2.94
N GLY A 196 -19.40 -14.73 3.91
CA GLY A 196 -19.06 -15.05 5.30
C GLY A 196 -18.72 -13.84 6.17
N VAL A 197 -18.83 -12.63 5.66
CA VAL A 197 -18.65 -11.39 6.42
C VAL A 197 -19.95 -10.60 6.46
N VAL A 198 -20.26 -10.02 7.60
CA VAL A 198 -21.37 -9.08 7.78
C VAL A 198 -20.86 -7.83 8.49
N HIS A 199 -21.22 -6.69 7.97
CA HIS A 199 -21.05 -5.40 8.60
C HIS A 199 -22.36 -5.01 9.27
N VAL A 200 -22.31 -4.61 10.52
CA VAL A 200 -23.46 -4.18 11.32
C VAL A 200 -23.32 -2.70 11.62
N LEU A 201 -24.31 -1.92 11.23
CA LEU A 201 -24.33 -0.49 11.49
C LEU A 201 -25.31 -0.24 12.65
N SER A 202 -24.82 0.32 13.76
CA SER A 202 -25.60 0.78 14.92
C SER A 202 -25.67 2.30 14.97
N ASP A 203 -26.40 2.85 15.93
CA ASP A 203 -26.53 4.29 16.14
C ASP A 203 -27.03 5.02 14.88
N LEU A 204 -28.19 4.58 14.36
CA LEU A 204 -28.76 5.02 13.08
C LEU A 204 -29.56 6.31 13.16
N ASP A 205 -29.56 7.01 14.28
CA ASP A 205 -30.33 8.24 14.51
C ASP A 205 -29.94 9.30 13.44
N GLY A 206 -30.98 9.86 12.80
CA GLY A 206 -30.82 10.86 11.74
C GLY A 206 -30.44 10.31 10.35
N LEU A 207 -30.21 9.01 10.20
CA LEU A 207 -29.82 8.43 8.90
C LEU A 207 -30.92 8.56 7.85
N GLN A 208 -32.19 8.26 8.21
CA GLN A 208 -33.32 8.37 7.29
C GLN A 208 -33.55 9.80 6.81
N GLU A 209 -33.45 10.76 7.73
CA GLU A 209 -33.57 12.19 7.42
C GLU A 209 -32.48 12.67 6.50
N ALA A 210 -31.22 12.26 6.75
CA ALA A 210 -30.09 12.58 5.90
C ALA A 210 -30.21 11.96 4.49
N MET A 211 -30.70 10.72 4.38
CA MET A 211 -30.94 10.06 3.10
C MET A 211 -32.11 10.73 2.33
N GLN A 212 -33.18 11.15 2.99
CA GLN A 212 -34.28 11.86 2.37
C GLN A 212 -33.90 13.27 1.91
N ALA A 213 -33.15 14.01 2.72
CA ALA A 213 -32.61 15.32 2.34
C ALA A 213 -31.74 15.25 1.08
N ALA A 214 -30.94 14.22 0.96
CA ALA A 214 -30.11 13.97 -0.20
C ALA A 214 -30.91 13.61 -1.47
N ALA A 215 -31.96 12.81 -1.33
CA ALA A 215 -32.85 12.47 -2.45
C ALA A 215 -33.61 13.72 -2.97
N ASN A 216 -34.04 14.61 -2.07
CA ASN A 216 -34.71 15.86 -2.41
C ASN A 216 -33.77 16.88 -3.08
N ALA A 217 -32.50 16.95 -2.68
CA ALA A 217 -31.49 17.81 -3.30
C ALA A 217 -31.16 17.38 -4.74
N GLY A 218 -31.19 16.07 -5.03
CA GLY A 218 -31.01 15.54 -6.39
C GLY A 218 -32.21 15.79 -7.33
N ALA A 219 -33.42 15.93 -6.80
CA ALA A 219 -34.62 16.16 -7.59
C ALA A 219 -34.81 17.62 -8.05
N THR A 220 -34.22 18.58 -7.36
CA THR A 220 -34.32 20.03 -7.67
C THR A 220 -33.43 20.50 -8.82
N THR A 221 -32.48 19.69 -9.28
CA THR A 221 -31.58 20.03 -10.42
C THR A 221 -32.09 19.59 -11.79
N GLY A 222 -33.31 19.01 -11.86
CA GLY A 222 -33.91 18.48 -13.11
C GLY A 222 -34.84 19.43 -13.86
N ALA A 223 -35.12 20.65 -13.40
CA ALA A 223 -36.07 21.55 -14.03
C ALA A 223 -35.55 22.99 -14.10
N THR A 224 -34.67 23.29 -15.04
CA THR A 224 -34.62 24.60 -15.71
C THR A 224 -33.81 24.48 -17.01
N THR A 225 -34.53 24.61 -18.11
CA THR A 225 -33.99 24.76 -19.46
C THR A 225 -33.37 26.14 -19.61
N GLY A 226 -32.15 26.19 -20.16
CA GLY A 226 -31.67 27.30 -20.97
C GLY A 226 -30.78 28.31 -20.28
N ALA A 227 -29.48 28.18 -20.45
CA ALA A 227 -28.58 29.26 -20.94
C ALA A 227 -27.11 28.78 -20.87
N THR A 228 -26.47 28.97 -21.99
CA THR A 228 -25.03 28.77 -22.28
C THR A 228 -24.09 29.48 -21.31
N SER A 229 -23.20 28.77 -20.64
CA SER A 229 -21.82 29.20 -20.43
C SER A 229 -21.00 28.03 -19.88
N SER A 230 -19.88 27.78 -20.54
CA SER A 230 -18.81 26.85 -20.20
C SER A 230 -18.23 27.14 -18.81
N THR A 231 -18.18 26.15 -17.93
CA THR A 231 -17.07 25.74 -17.06
C THR A 231 -17.57 24.95 -15.85
N SER A 232 -16.85 23.90 -15.51
CA SER A 232 -16.99 23.00 -14.35
C SER A 232 -18.22 22.08 -14.33
N ALA A 233 -17.95 20.82 -14.70
CA ALA A 233 -18.90 19.71 -14.54
C ALA A 233 -19.42 19.62 -13.11
N ASN A 234 -20.76 19.69 -12.98
CA ASN A 234 -21.52 19.45 -11.77
C ASN A 234 -21.14 18.09 -11.13
N GLN A 235 -20.34 18.16 -10.08
CA GLN A 235 -20.35 17.11 -9.07
C GLN A 235 -21.65 17.29 -8.28
N ALA A 236 -22.65 16.46 -8.56
CA ALA A 236 -23.80 16.31 -7.68
C ALA A 236 -23.24 16.01 -6.27
N SER A 237 -23.57 16.83 -5.30
CA SER A 237 -23.10 16.70 -3.92
C SER A 237 -23.53 15.34 -3.38
N ILE A 238 -22.57 14.43 -3.21
CA ILE A 238 -22.79 13.12 -2.60
C ILE A 238 -23.28 13.36 -1.18
N PRO A 239 -24.42 12.73 -0.78
CA PRO A 239 -24.92 12.88 0.58
C PRO A 239 -23.89 12.42 1.59
N GLN A 240 -23.49 13.31 2.49
CA GLN A 240 -22.51 12.97 3.52
C GLN A 240 -23.19 12.26 4.70
N THR A 241 -23.38 10.95 4.57
CA THR A 241 -23.91 10.08 5.63
C THR A 241 -22.82 9.26 6.32
N SER A 242 -21.57 9.42 5.92
CA SER A 242 -20.42 8.64 6.42
C SER A 242 -20.12 8.82 7.92
N HIS A 243 -20.60 9.91 8.51
CA HIS A 243 -20.46 10.21 9.94
C HIS A 243 -21.60 9.63 10.80
N ILE A 244 -22.65 9.09 10.17
CA ILE A 244 -23.81 8.53 10.87
C ILE A 244 -23.65 7.01 10.99
N GLY A 245 -23.81 6.54 12.20
CA GLY A 245 -23.72 5.13 12.55
C GLY A 245 -22.31 4.66 12.91
N LYS A 246 -22.26 3.62 13.72
CA LYS A 246 -21.04 2.95 14.14
C LYS A 246 -20.98 1.58 13.50
N LEU A 247 -19.87 1.32 12.75
CA LEU A 247 -19.68 0.08 12.03
C LEU A 247 -19.03 -0.99 12.92
N HIS A 248 -19.62 -2.19 12.93
CA HIS A 248 -19.11 -3.37 13.59
C HIS A 248 -18.95 -4.49 12.55
N VAL A 249 -17.83 -5.21 12.58
CA VAL A 249 -17.54 -6.29 11.64
C VAL A 249 -17.71 -7.62 12.33
N PHE A 250 -18.42 -8.56 11.70
CA PHE A 250 -18.52 -9.95 12.13
C PHE A 250 -18.17 -10.87 10.96
N SER A 251 -17.48 -11.98 11.25
CA SER A 251 -17.03 -12.90 10.23
C SER A 251 -17.16 -14.33 10.68
N THR A 252 -17.73 -15.18 9.84
CA THR A 252 -17.74 -16.62 10.06
C THR A 252 -16.39 -17.26 9.77
N LEU A 253 -15.50 -16.54 9.08
CA LEU A 253 -14.20 -17.05 8.65
C LEU A 253 -13.10 -16.72 9.66
N ARG A 254 -13.18 -15.55 10.29
CA ARG A 254 -12.08 -14.99 11.09
C ARG A 254 -12.58 -14.20 12.30
N ALA A 255 -12.60 -14.83 13.45
CA ALA A 255 -12.96 -14.19 14.72
C ALA A 255 -12.07 -14.67 15.87
N CYS A 256 -11.86 -13.80 16.88
CA CYS A 256 -11.19 -14.19 18.11
C CYS A 256 -12.08 -15.16 18.90
N PRO A 257 -11.57 -16.33 19.31
CA PRO A 257 -12.37 -17.29 20.08
C PRO A 257 -12.68 -16.81 21.51
N LEU A 258 -11.92 -15.85 22.05
CA LEU A 258 -12.08 -15.35 23.43
C LEU A 258 -13.00 -14.15 23.50
N CYS A 259 -12.70 -13.09 22.72
CA CYS A 259 -13.46 -11.83 22.79
C CYS A 259 -14.41 -11.62 21.60
N SER A 260 -14.45 -12.55 20.65
CA SER A 260 -15.32 -12.52 19.47
C SER A 260 -15.07 -11.34 18.50
N THR A 261 -13.97 -10.62 18.65
CA THR A 261 -13.58 -9.57 17.71
C THR A 261 -13.33 -10.20 16.34
N SER A 262 -13.99 -9.69 15.32
CA SER A 262 -13.88 -10.20 13.94
C SER A 262 -12.85 -9.43 13.14
N TYR A 263 -12.22 -10.13 12.21
CA TYR A 263 -11.14 -9.62 11.37
C TYR A 263 -11.45 -9.90 9.89
N ASN A 264 -11.07 -8.98 9.04
CA ASN A 264 -11.13 -9.17 7.59
C ASN A 264 -10.08 -10.18 7.12
N GLU A 265 -10.21 -10.67 5.88
CA GLU A 265 -9.16 -11.46 5.25
C GLU A 265 -7.85 -10.67 5.18
N LEU A 266 -6.74 -11.39 5.26
CA LEU A 266 -5.43 -10.77 5.11
C LEU A 266 -5.23 -10.29 3.67
N ASP A 267 -4.87 -9.03 3.55
CA ASP A 267 -4.60 -8.35 2.28
C ASP A 267 -3.22 -7.70 2.35
N PRO A 268 -2.40 -7.70 1.29
CA PRO A 268 -1.08 -7.07 1.30
C PRO A 268 -1.08 -5.60 1.70
N ARG A 269 -2.21 -4.89 1.49
CA ARG A 269 -2.38 -3.48 1.91
C ARG A 269 -2.43 -3.31 3.42
N LEU A 270 -2.79 -4.37 4.18
CA LEU A 270 -2.72 -4.37 5.65
C LEU A 270 -1.30 -4.09 6.17
N PHE A 271 -0.29 -4.39 5.37
CA PHE A 271 1.12 -4.17 5.72
C PHE A 271 1.74 -3.00 4.95
N SER A 272 0.92 -2.13 4.34
CA SER A 272 1.41 -0.99 3.58
C SER A 272 1.48 0.27 4.42
N TYR A 273 2.63 0.96 4.37
CA TYR A 273 2.81 2.28 4.97
C TYR A 273 2.08 3.40 4.20
N ASN A 274 1.63 3.11 2.96
CA ASN A 274 0.97 4.05 2.06
C ASN A 274 -0.54 3.80 1.90
N SER A 275 -1.11 2.87 2.66
CA SER A 275 -2.54 2.56 2.61
C SER A 275 -3.20 2.79 3.96
N LYS A 276 -4.38 3.44 3.95
CA LYS A 276 -5.24 3.62 5.15
C LYS A 276 -5.60 2.29 5.81
N HIS A 277 -5.58 1.21 5.04
CA HIS A 277 -5.86 -0.13 5.52
C HIS A 277 -4.79 -0.66 6.46
N GLY A 278 -3.53 -0.26 6.27
CA GLY A 278 -2.38 -0.79 6.97
C GLY A 278 -1.66 0.17 7.91
N TRP A 279 -1.64 1.44 7.58
CA TRP A 279 -0.83 2.39 8.35
C TRP A 279 -1.37 2.66 9.76
N CYS A 280 -0.50 3.07 10.65
CA CYS A 280 -0.89 3.58 11.97
C CYS A 280 -1.67 4.90 11.81
N PRO A 281 -2.89 5.03 12.37
CA PRO A 281 -3.72 6.23 12.18
C PRO A 281 -3.11 7.50 12.81
N GLU A 282 -2.24 7.36 13.81
CA GLU A 282 -1.63 8.50 14.49
C GLU A 282 -0.45 9.09 13.72
N CYS A 283 0.32 8.28 13.01
CA CYS A 283 1.47 8.75 12.22
C CYS A 283 1.28 8.60 10.71
N VAL A 284 0.16 8.09 10.24
CA VAL A 284 -0.19 7.91 8.83
C VAL A 284 0.92 7.19 8.02
N GLY A 285 1.59 6.23 8.67
CA GLY A 285 2.66 5.43 8.06
C GLY A 285 4.05 6.07 8.09
N THR A 286 4.24 7.26 8.66
CA THR A 286 5.55 7.93 8.74
C THR A 286 6.46 7.38 9.84
N GLY A 287 5.88 6.77 10.89
CA GLY A 287 6.60 6.26 12.06
C GLY A 287 6.99 7.32 13.08
N VAL A 288 6.73 8.61 12.82
CA VAL A 288 7.05 9.72 13.71
C VAL A 288 5.79 10.39 14.24
N GLN A 289 5.91 11.12 15.34
CA GLN A 289 4.80 11.84 15.93
C GLN A 289 4.37 13.00 15.04
N LEU A 290 3.07 13.09 14.75
CA LEU A 290 2.48 14.15 13.94
C LEU A 290 1.46 14.95 14.73
N THR A 291 1.36 16.25 14.45
CA THR A 291 0.24 17.09 14.88
C THR A 291 -1.02 16.74 14.09
N LYS A 292 -2.20 17.19 14.55
CA LYS A 292 -3.47 16.96 13.84
C LYS A 292 -3.47 17.54 12.43
N ASP A 293 -2.87 18.73 12.25
CA ASP A 293 -2.80 19.38 10.94
C ASP A 293 -1.83 18.67 10.01
N GLN A 294 -0.66 18.25 10.50
CA GLN A 294 0.28 17.45 9.73
C GLN A 294 -0.32 16.10 9.30
N ARG A 295 -1.08 15.41 10.18
CA ARG A 295 -1.81 14.19 9.80
C ARG A 295 -2.77 14.44 8.66
N LYS A 296 -3.52 15.53 8.72
CA LYS A 296 -4.48 15.91 7.67
C LYS A 296 -3.79 16.14 6.33
N VAL A 297 -2.65 16.84 6.31
CA VAL A 297 -1.87 17.06 5.10
C VAL A 297 -1.38 15.75 4.50
N PHE A 298 -0.87 14.82 5.30
CA PHE A 298 -0.46 13.49 4.82
C PHE A 298 -1.66 12.63 4.37
N ASP A 299 -2.82 12.74 5.00
CA ASP A 299 -4.05 12.04 4.61
C ASP A 299 -4.66 12.64 3.34
N ASP A 300 -4.63 13.95 3.18
CA ASP A 300 -5.15 14.68 2.03
C ASP A 300 -4.22 14.60 0.81
N SER A 301 -2.91 14.43 0.98
CA SER A 301 -1.97 14.18 -0.12
C SER A 301 -2.32 12.92 -0.93
N VAL A 302 -3.01 11.98 -0.32
CA VAL A 302 -3.60 10.81 -0.97
C VAL A 302 -4.86 11.17 -1.78
N ARG A 303 -5.47 12.34 -1.56
CA ARG A 303 -6.69 12.82 -2.25
C ARG A 303 -6.40 13.73 -3.43
N ASP A 304 -5.32 14.52 -3.39
CA ASP A 304 -5.02 15.53 -4.41
C ASP A 304 -4.59 14.96 -5.77
N ASP A 305 -4.27 13.68 -5.85
CA ASP A 305 -3.94 12.99 -7.11
C ASP A 305 -5.16 12.77 -8.03
N ASP A 306 -6.36 13.09 -7.53
CA ASP A 306 -7.62 12.90 -8.27
C ASP A 306 -7.77 13.81 -9.51
N GLN A 307 -7.10 14.95 -9.55
CA GLN A 307 -7.27 15.91 -10.64
C GLN A 307 -6.46 15.57 -11.90
N LYS A 308 -5.47 14.69 -11.83
CA LYS A 308 -4.53 14.43 -12.95
C LYS A 308 -4.51 13.00 -13.49
N GLY A 309 -5.26 12.07 -12.93
CA GLY A 309 -5.36 10.69 -13.45
C GLY A 309 -4.02 9.94 -13.48
N ARG A 310 -3.07 10.30 -12.64
CA ARG A 310 -1.73 9.70 -12.57
C ARG A 310 -1.63 8.77 -11.37
N GLU A 311 -1.17 7.54 -11.61
CA GLU A 311 -0.47 6.78 -10.57
C GLU A 311 0.88 7.47 -10.32
N GLN A 312 0.86 8.60 -9.65
CA GLN A 312 2.10 9.14 -9.11
C GLN A 312 2.39 8.37 -7.84
N SER A 313 3.61 7.86 -7.72
CA SER A 313 4.21 7.65 -6.41
C SER A 313 4.04 8.97 -5.68
N PHE A 314 3.14 8.97 -4.70
CA PHE A 314 2.76 10.15 -3.95
C PHE A 314 4.02 10.85 -3.44
N ALA A 315 4.30 12.03 -3.95
CA ALA A 315 5.30 12.87 -3.34
C ALA A 315 4.79 13.16 -1.93
N GLU A 316 5.51 12.69 -0.93
CA GLU A 316 5.18 13.02 0.44
C GLU A 316 5.30 14.53 0.60
N PRO A 317 4.35 15.19 1.30
CA PRO A 317 4.44 16.60 1.56
C PRO A 317 5.74 16.89 2.35
N GLU A 318 6.53 17.83 1.89
CA GLU A 318 7.66 18.36 2.63
C GLU A 318 7.10 19.21 3.78
N ILE A 319 7.24 18.72 5.00
CA ILE A 319 6.86 19.45 6.21
C ILE A 319 8.15 19.81 6.93
N GLU A 320 8.44 21.11 6.99
CA GLU A 320 9.70 21.65 7.53
C GLU A 320 9.87 21.43 9.05
N ASP A 321 8.78 21.35 9.83
CA ASP A 321 8.82 21.26 11.30
C ASP A 321 8.36 19.91 11.86
N LEU A 322 8.76 18.81 11.25
CA LEU A 322 8.46 17.49 11.80
C LEU A 322 9.29 17.19 13.04
N ILE A 323 8.60 16.91 14.14
CA ILE A 323 9.23 16.43 15.36
C ILE A 323 9.77 15.00 15.09
N GLU A 324 11.09 14.83 15.16
CA GLU A 324 11.73 13.53 14.92
C GLU A 324 11.60 12.55 16.13
N GLN A 325 10.45 12.59 16.80
CA GLN A 325 10.13 11.65 17.85
C GLN A 325 9.36 10.47 17.27
N VAL A 326 9.71 9.28 17.75
CA VAL A 326 9.01 8.04 17.40
C VAL A 326 7.52 8.16 17.76
N CYS A 327 6.66 7.73 16.88
CA CYS A 327 5.22 7.71 17.14
C CYS A 327 4.92 6.81 18.37
N PRO A 328 4.33 7.35 19.45
CA PRO A 328 4.10 6.57 20.67
C PRO A 328 3.04 5.48 20.49
N HIS A 329 2.16 5.60 19.50
CA HIS A 329 1.09 4.64 19.27
C HIS A 329 1.57 3.37 18.56
N CYS A 330 2.45 3.50 17.59
CA CYS A 330 2.99 2.35 16.85
C CYS A 330 4.46 2.06 17.17
N GLU A 331 5.09 2.82 18.05
CA GLU A 331 6.50 2.64 18.43
C GLU A 331 7.45 2.62 17.22
N GLY A 332 7.14 3.43 16.21
CA GLY A 332 7.91 3.53 14.97
C GLY A 332 7.63 2.45 13.92
N THR A 333 6.81 1.45 14.21
CA THR A 333 6.52 0.35 13.27
C THR A 333 5.69 0.76 12.05
N ARG A 334 5.11 1.95 12.04
CA ARG A 334 4.29 2.54 10.96
C ARG A 334 2.95 1.85 10.71
N LEU A 335 2.71 0.68 11.29
CA LEU A 335 1.55 -0.16 11.05
C LEU A 335 0.50 -0.03 12.17
N ASN A 336 -0.75 -0.27 11.81
CA ASN A 336 -1.86 -0.31 12.76
C ASN A 336 -1.80 -1.56 13.66
N PRO A 337 -2.55 -1.59 14.77
CA PRO A 337 -2.54 -2.74 15.70
C PRO A 337 -2.90 -4.07 15.04
N THR A 338 -3.86 -4.09 14.10
CA THR A 338 -4.28 -5.32 13.40
C THR A 338 -3.14 -5.92 12.60
N ALA A 339 -2.41 -5.09 11.86
CA ALA A 339 -1.26 -5.55 11.07
C ALA A 339 -0.12 -6.07 11.97
N ARG A 340 0.13 -5.40 13.09
CA ARG A 340 1.17 -5.81 14.05
C ARG A 340 0.88 -7.14 14.75
N HIS A 341 -0.39 -7.56 14.78
CA HIS A 341 -0.82 -8.84 15.37
C HIS A 341 -0.97 -9.98 14.35
N VAL A 342 -0.47 -9.81 13.14
CA VAL A 342 -0.30 -10.93 12.21
C VAL A 342 1.08 -11.52 12.42
N LYS A 343 1.14 -12.80 12.78
CA LYS A 343 2.36 -13.52 13.11
C LYS A 343 2.62 -14.63 12.11
N PHE A 344 3.88 -14.84 11.77
CA PHE A 344 4.27 -15.99 10.97
C PHE A 344 3.99 -17.30 11.73
N THR A 345 3.30 -18.24 11.10
CA THR A 345 2.71 -19.38 11.81
C THR A 345 3.75 -20.25 12.52
N ALA A 346 4.87 -20.54 11.90
CA ALA A 346 5.88 -21.44 12.44
C ALA A 346 6.66 -20.87 13.63
N GLN A 347 6.92 -19.54 13.64
CA GLN A 347 7.83 -18.93 14.62
C GLN A 347 7.17 -17.82 15.46
N HIS A 348 5.88 -17.56 15.25
CA HIS A 348 5.10 -16.54 15.93
C HIS A 348 5.68 -15.11 15.84
N LEU A 349 6.48 -14.82 14.80
CA LEU A 349 7.11 -13.52 14.59
C LEU A 349 6.18 -12.58 13.81
N PRO A 350 5.88 -11.39 14.34
CA PRO A 350 5.20 -10.33 13.59
C PRO A 350 6.09 -9.80 12.45
N ILE A 351 5.48 -9.27 11.39
CA ILE A 351 6.22 -8.67 10.28
C ILE A 351 7.08 -7.47 10.74
N THR A 352 6.66 -6.78 11.79
CA THR A 352 7.37 -5.66 12.39
C THR A 352 8.70 -6.07 13.01
N ASP A 353 8.75 -7.26 13.62
CA ASP A 353 9.96 -7.78 14.22
C ASP A 353 10.98 -8.15 13.14
N ILE A 354 10.51 -8.76 12.04
CA ILE A 354 11.36 -9.00 10.87
C ILE A 354 11.88 -7.68 10.28
N ALA A 355 11.05 -6.63 10.21
CA ALA A 355 11.45 -5.32 9.70
C ALA A 355 12.55 -4.67 10.54
N SER A 356 12.57 -4.90 11.84
CA SER A 356 13.56 -4.36 12.79
C SER A 356 14.87 -5.16 12.84
N MET A 357 14.91 -6.35 12.24
CA MET A 357 16.15 -7.13 12.11
C MET A 357 17.10 -6.53 11.10
N SER A 358 18.40 -6.79 11.26
CA SER A 358 19.38 -6.48 10.23
C SER A 358 19.14 -7.29 8.95
N VAL A 359 19.54 -6.76 7.81
CA VAL A 359 19.50 -7.48 6.51
C VAL A 359 20.11 -8.88 6.64
N THR A 360 21.26 -8.96 7.30
CA THR A 360 21.96 -10.25 7.53
C THR A 360 21.12 -11.22 8.37
N ASP A 361 20.45 -10.75 9.41
CA ASP A 361 19.63 -11.61 10.25
C ASP A 361 18.32 -12.03 9.55
N VAL A 362 17.70 -11.13 8.80
CA VAL A 362 16.54 -11.48 7.96
C VAL A 362 16.93 -12.54 6.93
N ARG A 363 18.11 -12.44 6.30
CA ARG A 363 18.60 -13.45 5.37
C ARG A 363 18.78 -14.82 6.03
N LYS A 364 19.38 -14.87 7.22
CA LYS A 364 19.49 -16.11 8.01
C LYS A 364 18.12 -16.70 8.35
N TRP A 365 17.17 -15.85 8.72
CA TRP A 365 15.79 -16.27 8.98
C TRP A 365 15.14 -16.88 7.74
N VAL A 366 15.24 -16.24 6.57
CA VAL A 366 14.73 -16.77 5.30
C VAL A 366 15.34 -18.12 4.96
N GLN A 367 16.65 -18.26 5.12
CA GLN A 367 17.38 -19.52 4.91
C GLN A 367 16.94 -20.63 5.90
N SER A 368 16.62 -20.27 7.14
CA SER A 368 16.09 -21.20 8.12
C SER A 368 14.72 -21.73 7.72
N LEU A 369 13.85 -20.88 7.19
CA LEU A 369 12.54 -21.30 6.68
C LEU A 369 12.62 -22.28 5.51
N ALA A 370 13.57 -22.06 4.60
CA ALA A 370 13.79 -22.96 3.46
C ALA A 370 14.27 -24.36 3.89
N LYS A 371 14.93 -24.47 5.05
CA LYS A 371 15.48 -25.73 5.59
C LYS A 371 14.58 -26.41 6.61
N ALA A 372 13.62 -25.68 7.18
CA ALA A 372 12.79 -26.21 8.27
C ALA A 372 11.68 -27.12 7.75
N ASN A 373 11.55 -28.30 8.35
CA ASN A 373 10.38 -29.19 8.19
C ASN A 373 9.14 -28.66 8.94
N GLU A 374 9.12 -27.38 9.31
CA GLU A 374 8.07 -26.75 10.10
C GLU A 374 6.89 -26.28 9.24
N LEU A 375 7.10 -26.20 7.93
CA LEU A 375 6.07 -25.82 6.98
C LEU A 375 5.36 -27.06 6.41
N THR A 376 4.05 -26.99 6.32
CA THR A 376 3.26 -28.00 5.60
C THR A 376 3.62 -27.99 4.11
N GLN A 377 3.31 -29.08 3.38
CA GLN A 377 3.61 -29.16 1.94
C GLN A 377 3.05 -27.96 1.15
N ARG A 378 1.82 -27.51 1.46
CA ARG A 378 1.20 -26.35 0.83
C ARG A 378 1.95 -25.06 1.14
N GLU A 379 2.40 -24.88 2.37
CA GLU A 379 3.18 -23.71 2.78
C GLU A 379 4.55 -23.70 2.14
N GLN A 380 5.18 -24.87 1.98
CA GLN A 380 6.44 -25.02 1.23
C GLN A 380 6.27 -24.64 -0.24
N ASP A 381 5.17 -25.05 -0.89
CA ASP A 381 4.90 -24.69 -2.28
C ASP A 381 4.72 -23.17 -2.46
N ILE A 382 4.08 -22.50 -1.52
CA ILE A 382 3.96 -21.02 -1.51
C ILE A 382 5.31 -20.36 -1.23
N ALA A 383 6.05 -20.85 -0.25
CA ALA A 383 7.33 -20.33 0.16
C ALA A 383 8.39 -20.46 -0.95
N ARG A 384 8.33 -21.53 -1.73
CA ARG A 384 9.26 -21.82 -2.84
C ARG A 384 9.36 -20.68 -3.85
N ASP A 385 8.27 -19.97 -4.12
CA ASP A 385 8.26 -18.87 -5.10
C ASP A 385 8.66 -17.54 -4.47
N LEU A 386 8.42 -17.34 -3.17
CA LEU A 386 8.65 -16.06 -2.48
C LEU A 386 10.02 -15.97 -1.80
N LEU A 387 10.49 -17.06 -1.19
CA LEU A 387 11.76 -17.03 -0.42
C LEU A 387 12.98 -16.72 -1.28
N PRO A 388 13.15 -17.28 -2.51
CA PRO A 388 14.28 -16.93 -3.36
C PRO A 388 14.31 -15.45 -3.76
N GLU A 389 13.13 -14.84 -3.97
CA GLU A 389 13.02 -13.43 -4.31
C GLU A 389 13.44 -12.53 -3.15
N ILE A 390 13.07 -12.90 -1.92
CA ILE A 390 13.50 -12.20 -0.71
C ILE A 390 14.99 -12.40 -0.50
N GLU A 391 15.48 -13.65 -0.57
CA GLU A 391 16.88 -13.99 -0.32
C GLU A 391 17.82 -13.28 -1.29
N SER A 392 17.51 -13.28 -2.59
CA SER A 392 18.32 -12.64 -3.63
C SER A 392 18.47 -11.13 -3.36
N ARG A 393 17.39 -10.44 -2.98
CA ARG A 393 17.43 -9.00 -2.68
C ARG A 393 18.23 -8.69 -1.41
N LEU A 394 18.11 -9.53 -0.39
CA LEU A 394 18.91 -9.40 0.84
C LEU A 394 20.40 -9.69 0.56
N GLU A 395 20.70 -10.67 -0.28
CA GLU A 395 22.05 -10.97 -0.71
C GLU A 395 22.71 -9.77 -1.41
N PHE A 396 22.01 -9.11 -2.33
CA PHE A 396 22.53 -7.90 -2.98
C PHE A 396 22.78 -6.75 -2.00
N LEU A 397 21.95 -6.60 -0.97
CA LEU A 397 22.19 -5.62 0.08
C LEU A 397 23.47 -5.94 0.89
N GLU A 398 23.72 -7.21 1.18
CA GLU A 398 24.98 -7.64 1.81
C GLU A 398 26.19 -7.43 0.89
N GLU A 399 26.03 -7.74 -0.38
CA GLU A 399 27.10 -7.58 -1.40
C GLU A 399 27.52 -6.12 -1.58
N VAL A 400 26.64 -5.16 -1.34
CA VAL A 400 26.99 -3.73 -1.35
C VAL A 400 27.40 -3.22 0.05
N GLY A 401 27.61 -4.11 1.03
CA GLY A 401 28.08 -3.76 2.37
C GLY A 401 27.03 -3.17 3.29
N LEU A 402 25.73 -3.43 3.07
CA LEU A 402 24.61 -2.90 3.84
C LEU A 402 23.94 -3.94 4.75
N GLY A 403 24.60 -5.06 5.03
CA GLY A 403 24.05 -6.14 5.86
C GLY A 403 23.66 -5.72 7.28
N TYR A 404 24.22 -4.64 7.80
CA TYR A 404 23.93 -4.09 9.13
C TYR A 404 22.66 -3.24 9.23
N LEU A 405 22.13 -2.76 8.10
CA LEU A 405 20.92 -1.94 8.08
C LEU A 405 19.69 -2.78 8.42
N THR A 406 18.72 -2.16 9.09
CA THR A 406 17.40 -2.76 9.31
C THR A 406 16.45 -2.44 8.15
N LEU A 407 15.50 -3.33 7.86
CA LEU A 407 14.57 -3.14 6.75
C LEU A 407 13.62 -1.95 6.96
N ASP A 408 13.31 -1.62 8.20
CA ASP A 408 12.47 -0.49 8.60
C ASP A 408 13.21 0.85 8.64
N ARG A 409 14.54 0.86 8.41
CA ARG A 409 15.33 2.08 8.39
C ARG A 409 14.78 3.06 7.37
N GLY A 410 14.34 4.23 7.83
CA GLY A 410 13.72 5.25 6.99
C GLY A 410 14.71 5.96 6.06
N ALA A 411 14.32 6.23 4.84
CA ALA A 411 15.14 6.91 3.84
C ALA A 411 15.76 8.24 4.33
N PRO A 412 15.06 9.11 5.08
CA PRO A 412 15.64 10.35 5.59
C PRO A 412 16.79 10.16 6.58
N THR A 413 16.93 8.97 7.16
CA THR A 413 17.98 8.67 8.16
C THR A 413 19.23 8.04 7.55
N LEU A 414 19.22 7.78 6.24
CA LEU A 414 20.33 7.19 5.52
C LEU A 414 21.36 8.24 5.13
N SER A 415 22.64 7.87 5.15
CA SER A 415 23.69 8.66 4.52
C SER A 415 23.55 8.63 2.98
N GLY A 416 24.15 9.59 2.27
CA GLY A 416 24.14 9.63 0.82
C GLY A 416 24.69 8.34 0.19
N GLY A 417 25.79 7.82 0.73
CA GLY A 417 26.39 6.57 0.27
C GLY A 417 25.52 5.33 0.54
N GLU A 418 24.83 5.26 1.69
CA GLU A 418 23.89 4.18 1.98
C GLU A 418 22.70 4.22 1.00
N ALA A 419 22.10 5.39 0.80
CA ALA A 419 20.97 5.56 -0.12
C ALA A 419 21.35 5.16 -1.56
N GLN A 420 22.55 5.52 -2.02
CA GLN A 420 23.06 5.14 -3.34
C GLN A 420 23.26 3.63 -3.45
N ARG A 421 23.88 3.00 -2.46
CA ARG A 421 24.09 1.55 -2.44
C ARG A 421 22.80 0.75 -2.37
N ILE A 422 21.77 1.25 -1.64
CA ILE A 422 20.42 0.66 -1.62
C ILE A 422 19.82 0.67 -3.03
N ARG A 423 19.94 1.78 -3.77
CA ARG A 423 19.47 1.86 -5.15
C ARG A 423 20.22 0.90 -6.07
N LEU A 424 21.54 0.80 -5.90
CA LEU A 424 22.35 -0.17 -6.64
C LEU A 424 21.91 -1.61 -6.36
N ALA A 425 21.70 -1.98 -5.09
CA ALA A 425 21.21 -3.30 -4.72
C ALA A 425 19.81 -3.59 -5.31
N ALA A 426 18.92 -2.61 -5.31
CA ALA A 426 17.60 -2.72 -5.95
C ALA A 426 17.71 -2.99 -7.46
N GLN A 427 18.65 -2.34 -8.16
CA GLN A 427 18.88 -2.57 -9.59
C GLN A 427 19.49 -3.94 -9.86
N LEU A 428 20.43 -4.41 -9.03
CA LEU A 428 20.97 -5.76 -9.10
C LEU A 428 19.89 -6.83 -8.98
N GLY A 429 18.91 -6.59 -8.09
CA GLY A 429 17.76 -7.46 -7.86
C GLY A 429 16.71 -7.43 -8.98
N SER A 430 16.69 -6.39 -9.83
CA SER A 430 15.71 -6.25 -10.90
C SER A 430 15.91 -7.18 -12.10
N ASN A 431 17.06 -7.86 -12.20
CA ASN A 431 17.47 -8.73 -13.32
C ASN A 431 17.38 -8.06 -14.71
N LEU A 432 17.44 -6.74 -14.79
CA LEU A 432 17.48 -6.01 -16.05
C LEU A 432 18.80 -6.27 -16.78
N GLN A 433 18.70 -6.43 -18.10
CA GLN A 433 19.82 -6.65 -19.01
C GLN A 433 19.78 -5.62 -20.16
N GLY A 434 20.95 -5.29 -20.72
CA GLY A 434 21.05 -4.34 -21.82
C GLY A 434 20.74 -2.90 -21.43
N VAL A 435 20.94 -2.54 -20.17
CA VAL A 435 20.72 -1.20 -19.62
C VAL A 435 22.05 -0.49 -19.40
N CYS A 436 22.09 0.83 -19.61
CA CYS A 436 23.22 1.67 -19.22
C CYS A 436 22.97 2.28 -17.85
N TYR A 437 23.77 1.93 -16.86
CA TYR A 437 23.76 2.52 -15.53
C TYR A 437 24.76 3.65 -15.44
N VAL A 438 24.32 4.82 -15.04
CA VAL A 438 25.15 6.00 -14.79
C VAL A 438 25.26 6.22 -13.29
N LEU A 439 26.45 6.12 -12.73
CA LEU A 439 26.74 6.24 -11.30
C LEU A 439 27.61 7.47 -11.02
N ASP A 440 27.26 8.22 -9.97
CA ASP A 440 28.01 9.40 -9.51
C ASP A 440 28.74 9.07 -8.21
N GLU A 441 30.08 9.04 -8.28
CA GLU A 441 31.01 8.82 -7.16
C GLU A 441 30.55 7.71 -6.18
N PRO A 442 30.31 6.46 -6.66
CA PRO A 442 29.74 5.41 -5.84
C PRO A 442 30.64 4.98 -4.67
N THR A 443 31.93 5.31 -4.70
CA THR A 443 32.90 4.95 -3.66
C THR A 443 33.06 6.02 -2.58
N ILE A 444 32.42 7.18 -2.73
CA ILE A 444 32.62 8.31 -1.81
C ILE A 444 32.26 7.95 -0.37
N GLY A 445 33.18 8.27 0.54
CA GLY A 445 32.99 8.01 1.99
C GLY A 445 33.07 6.56 2.41
N LEU A 446 33.49 5.65 1.50
CA LEU A 446 33.70 4.25 1.81
C LEU A 446 35.13 3.99 2.33
N HIS A 447 35.23 3.06 3.26
CA HIS A 447 36.52 2.48 3.63
C HIS A 447 37.05 1.59 2.49
N ALA A 448 38.38 1.46 2.33
CA ALA A 448 39.01 0.68 1.25
C ALA A 448 38.47 -0.76 1.11
N ARG A 449 38.09 -1.40 2.23
CA ARG A 449 37.47 -2.73 2.22
C ARG A 449 36.08 -2.72 1.57
N ASP A 450 35.28 -1.67 1.86
CA ASP A 450 33.92 -1.54 1.33
C ASP A 450 33.94 -1.15 -0.14
N ASN A 451 34.96 -0.40 -0.60
CA ASN A 451 35.19 -0.12 -2.01
C ASN A 451 35.33 -1.42 -2.81
N GLN A 452 36.09 -2.38 -2.29
CA GLN A 452 36.30 -3.68 -2.96
C GLN A 452 34.98 -4.43 -3.13
N ILE A 453 34.12 -4.42 -2.09
CA ILE A 453 32.80 -5.06 -2.11
C ILE A 453 31.93 -4.40 -3.19
N LEU A 454 31.88 -3.07 -3.20
CA LEU A 454 31.12 -2.30 -4.19
C LEU A 454 31.59 -2.56 -5.63
N LEU A 455 32.90 -2.55 -5.87
CA LEU A 455 33.50 -2.79 -7.20
C LEU A 455 33.16 -4.19 -7.72
N ASN A 456 33.16 -5.20 -6.84
CA ASN A 456 32.73 -6.54 -7.20
C ASN A 456 31.23 -6.59 -7.57
N ALA A 457 30.36 -5.85 -6.86
CA ALA A 457 28.94 -5.75 -7.18
C ALA A 457 28.72 -5.05 -8.53
N LEU A 458 29.46 -3.96 -8.80
CA LEU A 458 29.43 -3.28 -10.11
C LEU A 458 29.87 -4.20 -11.24
N LYS A 459 30.95 -4.96 -11.05
CA LYS A 459 31.41 -5.94 -12.04
C LYS A 459 30.30 -6.97 -12.34
N LYS A 460 29.68 -7.54 -11.31
CA LYS A 460 28.55 -8.47 -11.49
C LYS A 460 27.40 -7.85 -12.30
N LEU A 461 27.13 -6.56 -12.10
CA LEU A 461 26.11 -5.85 -12.87
C LEU A 461 26.50 -5.72 -14.35
N GLY A 462 27.78 -5.44 -14.64
CA GLY A 462 28.33 -5.44 -15.99
C GLY A 462 28.28 -6.82 -16.63
N ASP A 463 28.70 -7.86 -15.91
CA ASP A 463 28.73 -9.25 -16.39
C ASP A 463 27.34 -9.79 -16.80
N LYS A 464 26.27 -9.16 -16.32
CA LYS A 464 24.86 -9.42 -16.76
C LYS A 464 24.53 -8.83 -18.14
N GLY A 465 25.49 -8.24 -18.86
CA GLY A 465 25.26 -7.62 -20.17
C GLY A 465 24.81 -6.17 -20.10
N ASN A 466 25.10 -5.48 -19.01
CA ASN A 466 24.82 -4.05 -18.84
C ASN A 466 26.08 -3.20 -19.12
N THR A 467 25.86 -1.94 -19.45
CA THR A 467 26.92 -0.93 -19.58
C THR A 467 26.94 -0.09 -18.29
N LEU A 468 28.14 0.14 -17.77
CA LEU A 468 28.33 0.98 -16.58
C LEU A 468 29.14 2.22 -16.95
N VAL A 469 28.58 3.39 -16.69
CA VAL A 469 29.28 4.68 -16.78
C VAL A 469 29.44 5.22 -15.37
N VAL A 470 30.67 5.27 -14.87
CA VAL A 470 30.99 5.65 -13.50
C VAL A 470 31.76 6.95 -13.50
N VAL A 471 31.26 7.96 -12.84
CA VAL A 471 31.98 9.20 -12.55
C VAL A 471 32.72 8.99 -11.24
N GLU A 472 34.05 9.00 -11.28
CA GLU A 472 34.88 8.70 -10.09
C GLU A 472 36.15 9.54 -9.99
N HIS A 473 36.68 9.58 -8.77
CA HIS A 473 37.95 10.17 -8.41
C HIS A 473 38.91 9.17 -7.74
N ASP A 474 38.39 8.01 -7.32
CA ASP A 474 39.18 6.95 -6.69
C ASP A 474 40.03 6.24 -7.72
N GLU A 475 41.36 6.20 -7.49
CA GLU A 475 42.34 5.65 -8.43
C GLU A 475 42.16 4.13 -8.65
N ASP A 476 41.80 3.39 -7.60
CA ASP A 476 41.62 1.93 -7.71
C ASP A 476 40.36 1.60 -8.55
N THR A 477 39.34 2.40 -8.45
CA THR A 477 38.13 2.28 -9.28
C THR A 477 38.41 2.60 -10.72
N ILE A 478 39.15 3.69 -10.98
CA ILE A 478 39.53 4.11 -12.35
C ILE A 478 40.39 3.03 -13.01
N ARG A 479 41.33 2.44 -12.29
CA ARG A 479 42.22 1.36 -12.81
C ARG A 479 41.49 0.06 -13.16
N ARG A 480 40.28 -0.15 -12.64
CA ARG A 480 39.47 -1.35 -12.90
C ARG A 480 38.44 -1.15 -14.01
N ALA A 481 38.34 0.04 -14.55
CA ALA A 481 37.48 0.32 -15.70
C ALA A 481 38.12 -0.35 -16.96
N ASP A 482 37.23 -0.74 -17.91
CA ASP A 482 37.62 -1.34 -19.19
C ASP A 482 38.26 -0.33 -20.14
#